data_270e3a0351b0b911ddee9a931ddcc7d9
#
_entry.id   270e3a0351b0b911ddee9a931ddcc7d9
#
_cell.length_a   1.000
_cell.length_b   1.000
_cell.length_c   1.000
_cell.angle_alpha   90.00
_cell.angle_beta   90.00
_cell.angle_gamma   90.00
#
_symmetry.space_group_name_H-M   'P 1'
#
loop_
_entity.id
_entity.type
_entity.pdbx_description
1 polymer ?
#
loop_
_entity_poly.entity_id
_entity_poly.type
_entity_poly.pdbx_seq_one_letter_code
_entity_poly.pdbx_strand_id
1 'polypeptide(L)'
;LIEAERRDLIALTQLSQGFLADTNRESLLGVAADRLRQALQCEQVALLLARENGELAPPIATPGASFRAELADLAYRQGNSAAFPSDLGGTDIYLPIPVGLQRAGVVVARGLRSSERMAEACALLLGLAVERERFLLLARAAEETRTSEQMKSTLLAQLAHDLKTPVAAARGAIENWEADSGGSEASRLAGGQLDALNRRIGELMDVVRLDSGTARPRPARVTCAEIVEAAVARFGEALSGHALYLDPPEPDLAVEVDPAQLTEALGHGLENAARYSPAGSTIRVSAAAEGAQAILRVADEGKGVPERERERVFERFVRLDENREIPGSGLGLSIARSLVELNGGRLRLANAPGGGALFEIVLPRVTS
;
A
#
# COMPACT_ATOMS: atom_id res chain seq x y z
N LEU A 1 20.30 -19.42 -15.11
CA LEU A 1 20.25 -18.34 -14.11
C LEU A 1 18.96 -17.51 -14.26
N ILE A 2 18.70 -16.90 -15.42
CA ILE A 2 17.55 -16.00 -15.69
C ILE A 2 16.18 -16.68 -15.44
N GLU A 3 16.02 -17.95 -15.77
CA GLU A 3 14.77 -18.69 -15.56
C GLU A 3 14.51 -19.06 -14.09
N ALA A 4 15.56 -19.24 -13.29
CA ALA A 4 15.44 -19.50 -11.86
C ALA A 4 15.02 -18.20 -11.13
N GLU A 5 15.68 -17.09 -11.43
CA GLU A 5 15.35 -15.77 -10.88
C GLU A 5 13.92 -15.33 -11.25
N ARG A 6 13.49 -15.59 -12.47
CA ARG A 6 12.10 -15.32 -12.90
C ARG A 6 11.07 -16.13 -12.11
N ARG A 7 11.36 -17.40 -11.83
CA ARG A 7 10.48 -18.25 -11.01
C ARG A 7 10.41 -17.79 -9.56
N ASP A 8 11.54 -17.43 -8.97
CA ASP A 8 11.62 -16.91 -7.61
C ASP A 8 10.80 -15.62 -7.45
N LEU A 9 10.86 -14.73 -8.44
CA LEU A 9 10.12 -13.48 -8.44
C LEU A 9 8.59 -13.68 -8.55
N ILE A 10 8.16 -14.60 -9.42
CA ILE A 10 6.74 -14.96 -9.55
C ILE A 10 6.23 -15.55 -8.24
N ALA A 11 7.00 -16.42 -7.60
CA ALA A 11 6.65 -17.03 -6.32
C ALA A 11 6.55 -15.99 -5.19
N LEU A 12 7.47 -15.02 -5.13
CA LEU A 12 7.42 -13.91 -4.16
C LEU A 12 6.20 -13.02 -4.38
N THR A 13 5.86 -12.73 -5.64
CA THR A 13 4.68 -11.92 -5.98
C THR A 13 3.39 -12.62 -5.57
N GLN A 14 3.27 -13.91 -5.84
CA GLN A 14 2.12 -14.73 -5.44
C GLN A 14 1.99 -14.84 -3.92
N LEU A 15 3.11 -15.01 -3.21
CA LEU A 15 3.16 -15.02 -1.75
C LEU A 15 2.70 -13.68 -1.16
N SER A 16 3.22 -12.57 -1.68
CA SER A 16 2.86 -11.24 -1.19
C SER A 16 1.38 -10.94 -1.41
N GLN A 17 0.84 -11.29 -2.57
CA GLN A 17 -0.59 -11.15 -2.85
C GLN A 17 -1.44 -12.03 -1.94
N GLY A 18 -1.01 -13.26 -1.70
CA GLY A 18 -1.68 -14.20 -0.82
C GLY A 18 -1.71 -13.75 0.64
N PHE A 19 -0.61 -13.21 1.15
CA PHE A 19 -0.54 -12.66 2.50
C PHE A 19 -1.30 -11.34 2.67
N LEU A 20 -1.47 -10.58 1.60
CA LEU A 20 -2.22 -9.33 1.61
C LEU A 20 -3.75 -9.53 1.46
N ALA A 21 -4.19 -10.63 0.87
CA ALA A 21 -5.60 -10.93 0.63
C ALA A 21 -6.31 -11.53 1.85
N ASP A 22 -5.61 -12.29 2.69
CA ASP A 22 -6.17 -12.94 3.86
C ASP A 22 -6.31 -11.96 5.04
N THR A 23 -7.51 -11.84 5.58
CA THR A 23 -7.85 -10.92 6.67
C THR A 23 -8.06 -11.61 8.02
N ASN A 24 -7.83 -12.92 8.12
CA ASN A 24 -8.02 -13.69 9.34
C ASN A 24 -6.76 -14.52 9.69
N ARG A 25 -6.28 -14.41 10.94
CA ARG A 25 -5.06 -15.04 11.46
C ARG A 25 -5.01 -16.55 11.30
N GLU A 26 -6.08 -17.24 11.64
CA GLU A 26 -6.14 -18.70 11.52
C GLU A 26 -6.07 -19.14 10.07
N SER A 27 -6.72 -18.39 9.16
CA SER A 27 -6.67 -18.61 7.73
C SER A 27 -5.27 -18.30 7.15
N LEU A 28 -4.70 -17.15 7.53
CA LEU A 28 -3.38 -16.70 7.04
C LEU A 28 -2.29 -17.69 7.44
N LEU A 29 -2.23 -18.10 8.70
CA LEU A 29 -1.19 -18.98 9.22
C LEU A 29 -1.36 -20.43 8.78
N GLY A 30 -2.61 -20.92 8.69
CA GLY A 30 -2.89 -22.27 8.21
C GLY A 30 -2.46 -22.51 6.77
N VAL A 31 -2.60 -21.49 5.92
CA VAL A 31 -2.23 -21.55 4.51
C VAL A 31 -0.78 -21.10 4.26
N ALA A 32 -0.20 -20.33 5.18
CA ALA A 32 1.15 -19.76 5.03
C ALA A 32 2.23 -20.85 4.91
N ALA A 33 2.14 -21.93 5.70
CA ALA A 33 3.10 -23.02 5.66
C ALA A 33 3.12 -23.71 4.28
N ASP A 34 1.96 -23.98 3.70
CA ASP A 34 1.86 -24.60 2.38
C ASP A 34 2.30 -23.66 1.25
N ARG A 35 1.92 -22.39 1.32
CA ARG A 35 2.37 -21.37 0.36
C ARG A 35 3.89 -21.19 0.40
N LEU A 36 4.48 -21.13 1.60
CA LEU A 36 5.92 -21.07 1.77
C LEU A 36 6.61 -22.31 1.23
N ARG A 37 6.07 -23.50 1.49
CA ARG A 37 6.60 -24.76 0.95
C ARG A 37 6.67 -24.74 -0.57
N GLN A 38 5.63 -24.26 -1.23
CA GLN A 38 5.58 -24.15 -2.70
C GLN A 38 6.59 -23.09 -3.21
N ALA A 39 6.60 -21.89 -2.61
CA ALA A 39 7.48 -20.80 -3.04
C ALA A 39 8.94 -21.12 -2.82
N LEU A 40 9.29 -21.76 -1.72
CA LEU A 40 10.65 -22.17 -1.36
C LEU A 40 11.10 -23.45 -2.06
N GLN A 41 10.19 -24.14 -2.76
CA GLN A 41 10.48 -25.44 -3.38
C GLN A 41 11.15 -26.41 -2.39
N CYS A 42 10.62 -26.50 -1.18
CA CYS A 42 11.12 -27.35 -0.13
C CYS A 42 10.14 -28.48 0.22
N GLU A 43 10.64 -29.51 0.90
CA GLU A 43 9.82 -30.69 1.25
C GLU A 43 8.92 -30.42 2.45
N GLN A 44 9.40 -29.67 3.44
CA GLN A 44 8.68 -29.40 4.68
C GLN A 44 8.89 -27.96 5.13
N VAL A 45 7.84 -27.35 5.70
CA VAL A 45 7.89 -26.03 6.34
C VAL A 45 7.24 -26.10 7.71
N ALA A 46 7.84 -25.43 8.68
CA ALA A 46 7.24 -25.16 9.97
C ALA A 46 7.40 -23.68 10.33
N LEU A 47 6.34 -23.09 10.87
CA LEU A 47 6.28 -21.72 11.36
C LEU A 47 6.17 -21.76 12.88
N LEU A 48 7.09 -21.15 13.58
CA LEU A 48 7.08 -21.01 15.03
C LEU A 48 6.98 -19.53 15.35
N LEU A 49 5.81 -19.08 15.81
CA LEU A 49 5.61 -17.68 16.17
C LEU A 49 5.97 -17.45 17.64
N ALA A 50 6.50 -16.28 17.94
CA ALA A 50 6.79 -15.87 19.30
C ALA A 50 5.50 -15.49 20.05
N ARG A 51 5.39 -15.91 21.31
CA ARG A 51 4.39 -15.46 22.27
C ARG A 51 4.86 -14.18 22.95
N GLU A 52 3.95 -13.52 23.67
CA GLU A 52 4.27 -12.32 24.44
C GLU A 52 5.34 -12.53 25.51
N ASN A 53 5.46 -13.75 26.03
CA ASN A 53 6.51 -14.12 26.99
C ASN A 53 7.88 -14.39 26.34
N GLY A 54 8.01 -14.24 25.03
CA GLY A 54 9.25 -14.48 24.28
C GLY A 54 9.54 -15.95 23.97
N GLU A 55 8.63 -16.87 24.26
CA GLU A 55 8.76 -18.28 23.90
C GLU A 55 8.11 -18.55 22.53
N LEU A 56 8.65 -19.52 21.81
CA LEU A 56 8.04 -19.96 20.56
C LEU A 56 6.78 -20.79 20.81
N ALA A 57 5.71 -20.46 20.10
CA ALA A 57 4.45 -21.20 20.14
C ALA A 57 4.63 -22.59 19.45
N PRO A 58 3.67 -23.53 19.69
CA PRO A 58 3.62 -24.76 18.91
C PRO A 58 3.67 -24.49 17.42
N PRO A 59 4.36 -25.35 16.63
CA PRO A 59 4.58 -25.10 15.22
C PRO A 59 3.29 -25.24 14.41
N ILE A 60 3.10 -24.34 13.46
CA ILE A 60 2.17 -24.49 12.34
C ILE A 60 2.97 -25.06 11.18
N ALA A 61 2.73 -26.29 10.82
CA ALA A 61 3.62 -27.02 9.95
C ALA A 61 2.88 -27.81 8.86
N THR A 62 3.55 -28.06 7.76
CA THR A 62 3.08 -28.98 6.74
C THR A 62 3.02 -30.42 7.31
N PRO A 63 2.12 -31.30 6.81
CA PRO A 63 1.99 -32.67 7.30
C PRO A 63 3.32 -33.40 7.31
N GLY A 64 3.64 -34.05 8.43
CA GLY A 64 4.87 -34.84 8.59
C GLY A 64 6.14 -34.01 8.80
N ALA A 65 6.04 -32.69 8.97
CA ALA A 65 7.20 -31.86 9.22
C ALA A 65 7.89 -32.23 10.54
N SER A 66 9.21 -32.44 10.48
CA SER A 66 10.08 -32.65 11.63
C SER A 66 11.19 -31.60 11.59
N PHE A 67 11.63 -31.10 12.74
CA PHE A 67 12.71 -30.12 12.83
C PHE A 67 13.37 -30.16 14.22
N ARG A 68 14.53 -29.56 14.34
CA ARG A 68 15.24 -29.44 15.62
C ARG A 68 14.80 -28.19 16.35
N ALA A 69 14.00 -28.36 17.39
CA ALA A 69 13.44 -27.23 18.19
C ALA A 69 14.54 -26.33 18.78
N GLU A 70 15.67 -26.92 19.19
CA GLU A 70 16.82 -26.19 19.73
C GLU A 70 17.42 -25.21 18.70
N LEU A 71 17.49 -25.57 17.42
CA LEU A 71 18.00 -24.71 16.36
C LEU A 71 17.00 -23.58 16.04
N ALA A 72 15.70 -23.85 16.13
CA ALA A 72 14.69 -22.83 15.96
C ALA A 72 14.75 -21.80 17.10
N ASP A 73 14.88 -22.25 18.35
CA ASP A 73 15.04 -21.34 19.52
C ASP A 73 16.34 -20.53 19.41
N LEU A 74 17.43 -21.15 18.98
CA LEU A 74 18.70 -20.46 18.76
C LEU A 74 18.61 -19.38 17.68
N ALA A 75 18.02 -19.69 16.52
CA ALA A 75 17.80 -18.73 15.43
C ALA A 75 16.91 -17.56 15.88
N TYR A 76 15.87 -17.86 16.67
CA TYR A 76 15.01 -16.84 17.25
C TYR A 76 15.78 -15.90 18.19
N ARG A 77 16.53 -16.45 19.16
CA ARG A 77 17.24 -15.65 20.16
C ARG A 77 18.40 -14.85 19.58
N GLN A 78 19.19 -15.45 18.70
CA GLN A 78 20.37 -14.79 18.11
C GLN A 78 19.99 -13.86 16.95
N GLY A 79 18.89 -14.14 16.24
CA GLY A 79 18.47 -13.38 15.08
C GLY A 79 19.28 -13.65 13.82
N ASN A 80 20.01 -14.75 13.80
CA ASN A 80 20.80 -15.18 12.68
C ASN A 80 20.16 -16.40 12.02
N SER A 81 20.25 -16.48 10.69
CA SER A 81 19.89 -17.69 9.96
C SER A 81 20.90 -18.81 10.24
N ALA A 82 20.41 -20.04 10.23
CA ALA A 82 21.27 -21.22 10.31
C ALA A 82 20.88 -22.21 9.21
N ALA A 83 21.86 -22.66 8.43
CA ALA A 83 21.67 -23.56 7.31
C ALA A 83 22.54 -24.81 7.46
N PHE A 84 21.97 -25.99 7.14
CA PHE A 84 22.61 -27.27 7.25
C PHE A 84 22.25 -28.16 6.05
N PRO A 85 23.10 -29.12 5.64
CA PRO A 85 22.72 -30.14 4.67
C PRO A 85 21.47 -30.90 5.15
N SER A 86 20.51 -31.14 4.27
CA SER A 86 19.26 -31.82 4.58
C SER A 86 19.35 -33.32 4.25
N ASP A 87 18.78 -34.16 5.09
CA ASP A 87 18.54 -35.58 4.83
C ASP A 87 17.44 -35.82 3.76
N LEU A 88 16.63 -34.76 3.47
CA LEU A 88 15.63 -34.76 2.42
C LEU A 88 16.18 -34.28 1.06
N GLY A 89 17.46 -34.02 0.96
CA GLY A 89 18.10 -33.37 -0.18
C GLY A 89 17.99 -31.85 -0.11
N GLY A 90 19.00 -31.13 -0.62
CA GLY A 90 19.08 -29.68 -0.50
C GLY A 90 19.54 -29.21 0.89
N THR A 91 18.98 -28.11 1.39
CA THR A 91 19.40 -27.45 2.63
C THR A 91 18.24 -27.33 3.62
N ASP A 92 18.50 -27.60 4.90
CA ASP A 92 17.59 -27.25 6.00
C ASP A 92 17.98 -25.87 6.51
N ILE A 93 17.04 -24.92 6.52
CA ILE A 93 17.29 -23.55 6.93
C ILE A 93 16.33 -23.12 8.05
N TYR A 94 16.87 -22.42 9.03
CA TYR A 94 16.16 -21.83 10.16
C TYR A 94 16.31 -20.32 10.06
N LEU A 95 15.22 -19.63 9.78
CA LEU A 95 15.21 -18.19 9.49
C LEU A 95 14.39 -17.45 10.52
N PRO A 96 14.94 -16.48 11.25
CA PRO A 96 14.15 -15.59 12.06
C PRO A 96 13.20 -14.79 11.18
N ILE A 97 11.98 -14.58 11.66
CA ILE A 97 10.98 -13.73 11.01
C ILE A 97 11.17 -12.30 11.55
N PRO A 98 11.76 -11.38 10.78
CA PRO A 98 12.03 -10.03 11.26
C PRO A 98 10.76 -9.18 11.26
N VAL A 99 10.57 -8.37 12.31
CA VAL A 99 9.49 -7.41 12.46
C VAL A 99 10.06 -6.15 13.11
N GLY A 100 10.38 -5.15 12.31
CA GLY A 100 11.11 -3.97 12.78
C GLY A 100 12.44 -4.36 13.46
N LEU A 101 12.65 -3.94 14.70
CA LEU A 101 13.81 -4.33 15.52
C LEU A 101 13.60 -5.64 16.32
N GLN A 102 12.41 -6.23 16.25
CA GLN A 102 12.03 -7.44 16.94
C GLN A 102 11.94 -8.64 15.97
N ARG A 103 11.56 -9.78 16.50
CA ARG A 103 11.34 -11.02 15.76
C ARG A 103 9.98 -11.58 16.09
N ALA A 104 9.22 -11.91 15.06
CA ALA A 104 7.88 -12.51 15.22
C ALA A 104 7.95 -14.03 15.42
N GLY A 105 9.09 -14.66 15.13
CA GLY A 105 9.23 -16.10 15.22
C GLY A 105 10.34 -16.62 14.32
N VAL A 106 10.18 -17.88 13.87
CA VAL A 106 11.13 -18.57 12.99
C VAL A 106 10.37 -19.32 11.90
N VAL A 107 10.87 -19.24 10.68
CA VAL A 107 10.54 -20.15 9.58
C VAL A 107 11.58 -21.26 9.55
N VAL A 108 11.15 -22.51 9.55
CA VAL A 108 11.99 -23.66 9.29
C VAL A 108 11.60 -24.24 7.94
N ALA A 109 12.52 -24.29 6.99
CA ALA A 109 12.31 -24.94 5.70
C ALA A 109 13.33 -26.08 5.55
N ARG A 110 12.85 -27.29 5.30
CA ARG A 110 13.67 -28.49 5.14
C ARG A 110 13.65 -28.98 3.70
N GLY A 111 14.84 -29.37 3.22
CA GLY A 111 15.00 -29.79 1.84
C GLY A 111 14.87 -28.63 0.85
N LEU A 112 15.35 -27.44 1.22
CA LEU A 112 15.30 -26.22 0.40
C LEU A 112 16.09 -26.42 -0.90
N ARG A 113 15.43 -26.12 -2.03
CA ARG A 113 16.04 -26.17 -3.39
C ARG A 113 16.13 -24.79 -4.03
N SER A 114 15.43 -23.78 -3.49
CA SER A 114 15.58 -22.39 -3.89
C SER A 114 16.81 -21.75 -3.22
N SER A 115 17.11 -20.50 -3.56
CA SER A 115 18.23 -19.78 -2.96
C SER A 115 17.92 -19.38 -1.50
N GLU A 116 18.98 -19.27 -0.67
CA GLU A 116 18.83 -18.73 0.70
C GLU A 116 18.25 -17.33 0.70
N ARG A 117 18.61 -16.49 -0.29
CA ARG A 117 18.03 -15.15 -0.48
C ARG A 117 16.53 -15.18 -0.69
N MET A 118 16.03 -16.18 -1.43
CA MET A 118 14.59 -16.39 -1.59
C MET A 118 13.92 -16.71 -0.26
N ALA A 119 14.54 -17.55 0.55
CA ALA A 119 14.03 -17.91 1.87
C ALA A 119 14.02 -16.69 2.82
N GLU A 120 15.07 -15.87 2.80
CA GLU A 120 15.12 -14.60 3.55
C GLU A 120 14.03 -13.63 3.12
N ALA A 121 13.80 -13.46 1.81
CA ALA A 121 12.72 -12.64 1.29
C ALA A 121 11.34 -13.14 1.73
N CYS A 122 11.12 -14.45 1.72
CA CYS A 122 9.88 -15.06 2.22
C CYS A 122 9.68 -14.83 3.72
N ALA A 123 10.73 -14.93 4.54
CA ALA A 123 10.67 -14.66 5.98
C ALA A 123 10.34 -13.19 6.26
N LEU A 124 10.90 -12.27 5.46
CA LEU A 124 10.59 -10.84 5.54
C LEU A 124 9.12 -10.55 5.19
N LEU A 125 8.61 -11.12 4.10
CA LEU A 125 7.21 -10.98 3.70
C LEU A 125 6.25 -11.54 4.76
N LEU A 126 6.59 -12.66 5.37
CA LEU A 126 5.81 -13.23 6.46
C LEU A 126 5.83 -12.31 7.68
N GLY A 127 6.99 -11.73 8.03
CA GLY A 127 7.11 -10.74 9.10
C GLY A 127 6.18 -9.56 8.90
N LEU A 128 6.15 -9.00 7.70
CA LEU A 128 5.24 -7.92 7.32
C LEU A 128 3.76 -8.32 7.43
N ALA A 129 3.42 -9.55 7.04
CA ALA A 129 2.04 -10.06 7.13
C ALA A 129 1.61 -10.24 8.59
N VAL A 130 2.48 -10.80 9.45
CA VAL A 130 2.23 -10.97 10.89
C VAL A 130 2.08 -9.62 11.59
N GLU A 131 2.90 -8.64 11.23
CA GLU A 131 2.83 -7.29 11.81
C GLU A 131 1.55 -6.57 11.39
N ARG A 132 1.19 -6.63 10.11
CA ARG A 132 -0.10 -6.11 9.62
C ARG A 132 -1.28 -6.69 10.40
N GLU A 133 -1.26 -7.97 10.63
CA GLU A 133 -2.35 -8.66 11.32
C GLU A 133 -2.43 -8.27 12.80
N ARG A 134 -1.29 -8.27 13.49
CA ARG A 134 -1.19 -7.78 14.87
C ARG A 134 -1.76 -6.36 14.98
N PHE A 135 -1.46 -5.54 13.98
CA PHE A 135 -1.99 -4.19 13.87
C PHE A 135 -3.52 -4.15 13.70
N LEU A 136 -4.09 -4.96 12.80
CA LEU A 136 -5.55 -5.03 12.59
C LEU A 136 -6.29 -5.51 13.86
N LEU A 137 -5.68 -6.41 14.62
CA LEU A 137 -6.22 -6.88 15.90
C LEU A 137 -6.17 -5.78 16.98
N LEU A 138 -5.05 -5.04 17.07
CA LEU A 138 -4.90 -3.91 17.97
C LEU A 138 -5.86 -2.77 17.60
N ALA A 139 -6.07 -2.51 16.32
CA ALA A 139 -7.04 -1.52 15.84
C ALA A 139 -8.48 -1.91 16.18
N ARG A 140 -8.85 -3.20 16.10
CA ARG A 140 -10.17 -3.71 16.51
C ARG A 140 -10.38 -3.66 18.03
N ALA A 141 -9.39 -4.08 18.81
CA ALA A 141 -9.46 -4.03 20.26
C ALA A 141 -9.53 -2.59 20.81
N ALA A 142 -8.94 -1.64 20.09
CA ALA A 142 -8.98 -0.23 20.45
C ALA A 142 -10.31 0.46 20.07
N GLU A 143 -11.11 -0.12 19.20
CA GLU A 143 -12.46 0.37 18.84
C GLU A 143 -13.44 0.21 20.01
N GLU A 144 -13.17 -0.74 20.91
CA GLU A 144 -14.01 -1.02 22.09
C GLU A 144 -13.78 -0.06 23.28
N THR A 145 -12.76 0.76 23.26
CA THR A 145 -12.47 1.70 24.37
C THR A 145 -12.19 3.12 23.88
N ARG A 146 -13.07 4.04 24.19
CA ARG A 146 -13.17 5.45 23.77
C ARG A 146 -11.98 6.38 24.13
N THR A 147 -10.92 5.89 24.76
CA THR A 147 -9.69 6.62 25.12
C THR A 147 -8.54 6.42 24.12
N SER A 148 -8.78 5.74 23.02
CA SER A 148 -7.78 5.14 22.17
C SER A 148 -7.45 5.91 20.86
N GLU A 149 -8.17 6.98 20.51
CA GLU A 149 -7.97 7.61 19.17
C GLU A 149 -6.60 8.26 19.01
N GLN A 150 -6.10 8.95 20.02
CA GLN A 150 -4.75 9.52 19.97
C GLN A 150 -3.63 8.49 20.03
N MET A 151 -3.84 7.38 20.73
CA MET A 151 -2.87 6.30 20.86
C MET A 151 -2.81 5.44 19.57
N LYS A 152 -3.96 5.23 18.92
CA LYS A 152 -4.09 4.63 17.59
C LYS A 152 -3.21 5.33 16.57
N SER A 153 -3.35 6.63 16.50
CA SER A 153 -2.69 7.49 15.54
C SER A 153 -1.16 7.48 15.69
N THR A 154 -0.66 7.55 16.93
CA THR A 154 0.78 7.51 17.20
C THR A 154 1.39 6.17 16.83
N LEU A 155 0.72 5.06 17.18
CA LEU A 155 1.16 3.71 16.84
C LEU A 155 1.13 3.46 15.32
N LEU A 156 0.08 3.94 14.62
CA LEU A 156 -0.05 3.84 13.19
C LEU A 156 1.05 4.63 12.46
N ALA A 157 1.32 5.86 12.93
CA ALA A 157 2.38 6.68 12.41
C ALA A 157 3.76 6.02 12.56
N GLN A 158 4.02 5.41 13.71
CA GLN A 158 5.28 4.74 14.00
C GLN A 158 5.46 3.48 13.14
N LEU A 159 4.41 2.66 13.01
CA LEU A 159 4.42 1.44 12.19
C LEU A 159 4.62 1.73 10.70
N ALA A 160 3.95 2.73 10.17
CA ALA A 160 4.14 3.07 8.77
C ALA A 160 5.52 3.70 8.51
N HIS A 161 6.10 4.42 9.47
CA HIS A 161 7.49 4.84 9.39
C HIS A 161 8.44 3.64 9.34
N ASP A 162 8.21 2.65 10.23
CA ASP A 162 9.02 1.43 10.33
C ASP A 162 8.84 0.51 9.10
N LEU A 163 7.68 0.56 8.42
CA LEU A 163 7.45 -0.13 7.15
C LEU A 163 8.09 0.61 5.95
N LYS A 164 8.11 1.93 5.96
CA LYS A 164 8.69 2.74 4.87
C LYS A 164 10.20 2.51 4.72
N THR A 165 10.90 2.31 5.83
CA THR A 165 12.35 2.10 5.84
C THR A 165 12.78 0.81 5.12
N PRO A 166 12.24 -0.41 5.40
CA PRO A 166 12.63 -1.62 4.69
C PRO A 166 12.16 -1.62 3.23
N VAL A 167 11.04 -0.98 2.91
CA VAL A 167 10.59 -0.82 1.52
C VAL A 167 11.55 0.07 0.73
N ALA A 168 12.01 1.17 1.30
CA ALA A 168 13.02 2.03 0.67
C ALA A 168 14.37 1.32 0.51
N ALA A 169 14.78 0.51 1.48
CA ALA A 169 16.00 -0.30 1.40
C ALA A 169 15.90 -1.38 0.30
N ALA A 170 14.76 -2.06 0.19
CA ALA A 170 14.52 -3.04 -0.87
C ALA A 170 14.50 -2.39 -2.26
N ARG A 171 13.93 -1.18 -2.39
CA ARG A 171 13.97 -0.39 -3.62
C ARG A 171 15.40 -0.01 -3.99
N GLY A 172 16.18 0.52 -3.06
CA GLY A 172 17.59 0.86 -3.30
C GLY A 172 18.43 -0.35 -3.71
N ALA A 173 18.14 -1.54 -3.17
CA ALA A 173 18.81 -2.78 -3.57
C ALA A 173 18.47 -3.17 -5.02
N ILE A 174 17.22 -2.96 -5.45
CA ILE A 174 16.80 -3.21 -6.84
C ILE A 174 17.42 -2.19 -7.79
N GLU A 175 17.43 -0.91 -7.45
CA GLU A 175 18.06 0.16 -8.25
C GLU A 175 19.55 -0.08 -8.44
N ASN A 176 20.26 -0.49 -7.37
CA ASN A 176 21.67 -0.87 -7.46
C ASN A 176 21.89 -2.11 -8.34
N TRP A 177 21.00 -3.09 -8.24
CA TRP A 177 21.07 -4.27 -9.09
C TRP A 177 20.77 -3.96 -10.57
N GLU A 178 19.82 -3.06 -10.84
CA GLU A 178 19.53 -2.57 -12.20
C GLU A 178 20.72 -1.82 -12.81
N ALA A 179 21.39 -1.00 -12.02
CA ALA A 179 22.59 -0.26 -12.44
C ALA A 179 23.76 -1.21 -12.78
N ASP A 180 23.94 -2.28 -11.99
CA ASP A 180 25.03 -3.24 -12.18
C ASP A 180 24.75 -4.28 -13.28
N SER A 181 23.48 -4.62 -13.54
CA SER A 181 23.09 -5.76 -14.40
C SER A 181 22.39 -5.33 -15.70
N GLY A 182 22.23 -4.03 -15.96
CA GLY A 182 21.62 -3.52 -17.19
C GLY A 182 20.09 -3.61 -17.23
N GLY A 183 19.44 -3.78 -16.10
CA GLY A 183 17.99 -3.76 -15.91
C GLY A 183 17.24 -4.90 -16.63
N SER A 184 16.60 -5.78 -15.87
CA SER A 184 15.73 -6.82 -16.41
C SER A 184 14.26 -6.42 -16.34
N GLU A 185 13.39 -7.05 -17.13
CA GLU A 185 11.93 -6.89 -17.02
C GLU A 185 11.45 -7.26 -15.58
N ALA A 186 12.13 -8.21 -14.95
CA ALA A 186 11.87 -8.64 -13.59
C ALA A 186 12.20 -7.56 -12.55
N SER A 187 13.31 -6.83 -12.72
CA SER A 187 13.67 -5.75 -11.79
C SER A 187 12.71 -4.57 -11.89
N ARG A 188 12.29 -4.20 -13.09
CA ARG A 188 11.27 -3.15 -13.31
C ARG A 188 9.92 -3.53 -12.69
N LEU A 189 9.51 -4.79 -12.82
CA LEU A 189 8.30 -5.30 -12.17
C LEU A 189 8.41 -5.24 -10.64
N ALA A 190 9.54 -5.66 -10.08
CA ALA A 190 9.77 -5.62 -8.64
C ALA A 190 9.83 -4.18 -8.10
N GLY A 191 10.50 -3.26 -8.81
CA GLY A 191 10.52 -1.84 -8.51
C GLY A 191 9.11 -1.25 -8.49
N GLY A 192 8.29 -1.52 -9.52
CA GLY A 192 6.90 -1.08 -9.59
C GLY A 192 6.02 -1.61 -8.44
N GLN A 193 6.24 -2.84 -7.97
CA GLN A 193 5.53 -3.40 -6.81
C GLN A 193 5.93 -2.71 -5.49
N LEU A 194 7.21 -2.38 -5.33
CA LEU A 194 7.68 -1.64 -4.15
C LEU A 194 7.15 -0.19 -4.14
N ASP A 195 7.05 0.44 -5.31
CA ASP A 195 6.43 1.76 -5.44
C ASP A 195 4.94 1.74 -5.09
N ALA A 196 4.23 0.71 -5.54
CA ALA A 196 2.82 0.50 -5.18
C ALA A 196 2.65 0.26 -3.67
N LEU A 197 3.56 -0.48 -3.04
CA LEU A 197 3.54 -0.71 -1.59
C LEU A 197 3.85 0.57 -0.82
N ASN A 198 4.87 1.32 -1.23
CA ASN A 198 5.25 2.58 -0.60
C ASN A 198 4.10 3.61 -0.67
N ARG A 199 3.39 3.66 -1.79
CA ARG A 199 2.20 4.50 -1.97
C ARG A 199 1.07 4.11 -1.02
N ARG A 200 0.78 2.79 -0.88
CA ARG A 200 -0.24 2.29 0.06
C ARG A 200 0.10 2.59 1.52
N ILE A 201 1.37 2.52 1.89
CA ILE A 201 1.85 2.92 3.21
C ILE A 201 1.64 4.42 3.41
N GLY A 202 1.91 5.25 2.39
CA GLY A 202 1.64 6.68 2.38
C GLY A 202 0.17 6.99 2.62
N GLU A 203 -0.73 6.38 1.85
CA GLU A 203 -2.19 6.52 1.99
C GLU A 203 -2.68 6.14 3.40
N LEU A 204 -2.13 5.06 3.97
CA LEU A 204 -2.47 4.66 5.35
C LEU A 204 -2.01 5.71 6.36
N MET A 205 -0.82 6.30 6.17
CA MET A 205 -0.31 7.36 7.03
C MET A 205 -1.15 8.62 6.96
N ASP A 206 -1.64 8.98 5.78
CA ASP A 206 -2.50 10.15 5.61
C ASP A 206 -3.84 9.95 6.33
N VAL A 207 -4.43 8.76 6.23
CA VAL A 207 -5.63 8.41 7.03
C VAL A 207 -5.38 8.60 8.52
N VAL A 208 -4.23 8.12 9.01
CA VAL A 208 -3.88 8.22 10.44
C VAL A 208 -3.68 9.65 10.89
N ARG A 209 -2.98 10.46 10.10
CA ARG A 209 -2.76 11.89 10.40
C ARG A 209 -4.06 12.68 10.38
N LEU A 210 -4.96 12.33 9.46
CA LEU A 210 -6.28 12.92 9.36
C LEU A 210 -7.15 12.58 10.58
N ASP A 211 -7.19 11.30 10.98
CA ASP A 211 -7.95 10.83 12.15
C ASP A 211 -7.46 11.40 13.46
N SER A 212 -6.16 11.55 13.60
CA SER A 212 -5.58 12.10 14.83
C SER A 212 -5.73 13.62 14.97
N GLY A 213 -6.25 14.30 13.95
CA GLY A 213 -6.29 15.76 13.92
C GLY A 213 -4.89 16.41 13.90
N THR A 214 -3.83 15.63 13.60
CA THR A 214 -2.46 16.14 13.49
C THR A 214 -2.19 16.77 12.13
N ALA A 215 -3.01 16.47 11.13
CA ALA A 215 -2.97 17.09 9.81
C ALA A 215 -3.53 18.52 9.90
N ARG A 216 -2.72 19.48 10.36
CA ARG A 216 -3.11 20.90 10.40
C ARG A 216 -2.77 21.54 9.07
N PRO A 217 -3.76 22.14 8.35
CA PRO A 217 -3.47 22.87 7.13
C PRO A 217 -2.61 24.10 7.42
N ARG A 218 -1.77 24.45 6.48
CA ARG A 218 -0.98 25.69 6.45
C ARG A 218 -1.54 26.56 5.33
N PRO A 219 -2.63 27.33 5.60
CA PRO A 219 -3.30 28.07 4.55
C PRO A 219 -2.38 29.16 3.98
N ALA A 220 -2.39 29.23 2.66
CA ALA A 220 -1.74 30.28 1.89
C ALA A 220 -2.69 30.69 0.76
N ARG A 221 -2.60 31.94 0.32
CA ARG A 221 -3.28 32.40 -0.88
C ARG A 221 -2.58 31.78 -2.10
N VAL A 222 -3.30 30.99 -2.86
CA VAL A 222 -2.82 30.29 -4.05
C VAL A 222 -3.86 30.35 -5.14
N THR A 223 -3.44 30.39 -6.40
CA THR A 223 -4.37 30.33 -7.53
C THR A 223 -4.76 28.88 -7.83
N CYS A 224 -5.95 28.68 -8.36
CA CYS A 224 -6.39 27.35 -8.82
C CYS A 224 -5.47 26.81 -9.93
N ALA A 225 -4.89 27.69 -10.75
CA ALA A 225 -3.90 27.31 -11.76
C ALA A 225 -2.65 26.65 -11.13
N GLU A 226 -2.10 27.27 -10.09
CA GLU A 226 -0.92 26.73 -9.40
C GLU A 226 -1.20 25.36 -8.77
N ILE A 227 -2.38 25.13 -8.21
CA ILE A 227 -2.79 23.82 -7.67
C ILE A 227 -2.88 22.79 -8.79
N VAL A 228 -3.51 23.13 -9.93
CA VAL A 228 -3.65 22.23 -11.08
C VAL A 228 -2.29 21.89 -11.65
N GLU A 229 -1.43 22.88 -11.88
CA GLU A 229 -0.07 22.68 -12.40
C GLU A 229 0.77 21.77 -11.48
N ALA A 230 0.73 22.02 -10.17
CA ALA A 230 1.43 21.20 -9.19
C ALA A 230 0.91 19.74 -9.16
N ALA A 231 -0.41 19.55 -9.27
CA ALA A 231 -1.01 18.22 -9.30
C ALA A 231 -0.63 17.48 -10.59
N VAL A 232 -0.70 18.14 -11.74
CA VAL A 232 -0.32 17.53 -13.02
C VAL A 232 1.18 17.23 -13.06
N ALA A 233 2.03 18.12 -12.54
CA ALA A 233 3.47 17.87 -12.48
C ALA A 233 3.82 16.65 -11.59
N ARG A 234 3.10 16.48 -10.47
CA ARG A 234 3.37 15.41 -9.51
C ARG A 234 2.76 14.05 -9.91
N PHE A 235 1.57 14.06 -10.48
CA PHE A 235 0.79 12.86 -10.79
C PHE A 235 0.72 12.54 -12.30
N GLY A 236 1.38 13.34 -13.14
CA GLY A 236 1.31 13.23 -14.61
C GLY A 236 1.79 11.89 -15.16
N GLU A 237 2.69 11.20 -14.47
CA GLU A 237 3.14 9.86 -14.87
C GLU A 237 1.97 8.85 -14.88
N ALA A 238 1.06 8.94 -13.89
CA ALA A 238 -0.13 8.11 -13.84
C ALA A 238 -1.09 8.36 -15.02
N LEU A 239 -1.00 9.53 -15.65
CA LEU A 239 -1.82 9.95 -16.78
C LEU A 239 -1.20 9.58 -18.15
N SER A 240 0.00 9.00 -18.19
CA SER A 240 0.76 8.78 -19.43
C SER A 240 0.06 7.93 -20.49
N GLY A 241 -0.96 7.14 -20.07
CA GLY A 241 -1.80 6.35 -20.97
C GLY A 241 -3.06 7.08 -21.48
N HIS A 242 -3.23 8.38 -21.19
CA HIS A 242 -4.43 9.15 -21.49
C HIS A 242 -4.10 10.49 -22.13
N ALA A 243 -5.05 11.06 -22.87
CA ALA A 243 -4.96 12.43 -23.37
C ALA A 243 -5.36 13.39 -22.27
N LEU A 244 -4.43 14.19 -21.74
CA LEU A 244 -4.72 15.21 -20.75
C LEU A 244 -5.13 16.51 -21.44
N TYR A 245 -6.31 17.02 -21.10
CA TYR A 245 -6.82 18.30 -21.56
C TYR A 245 -7.00 19.26 -20.39
N LEU A 246 -6.24 20.35 -20.40
CA LEU A 246 -6.32 21.39 -19.37
C LEU A 246 -7.13 22.56 -19.93
N ASP A 247 -8.33 22.80 -19.39
CA ASP A 247 -9.06 24.03 -19.66
C ASP A 247 -8.33 25.17 -18.94
N PRO A 248 -8.01 26.27 -19.63
CA PRO A 248 -7.35 27.39 -18.96
C PRO A 248 -8.22 27.91 -17.83
N PRO A 249 -7.72 27.97 -16.59
CA PRO A 249 -8.47 28.51 -15.46
C PRO A 249 -8.71 30.01 -15.65
N GLU A 250 -9.75 30.54 -15.00
CA GLU A 250 -9.94 31.97 -14.93
C GLU A 250 -8.70 32.64 -14.33
N PRO A 251 -8.18 33.71 -14.96
CA PRO A 251 -7.08 34.48 -14.38
C PRO A 251 -7.44 34.94 -12.95
N ASP A 252 -6.48 34.85 -12.05
CA ASP A 252 -6.60 35.31 -10.66
C ASP A 252 -7.65 34.57 -9.78
N LEU A 253 -8.17 33.43 -10.23
CA LEU A 253 -9.04 32.59 -9.38
C LEU A 253 -8.24 32.03 -8.23
N ALA A 254 -8.30 32.70 -7.06
CA ALA A 254 -7.52 32.37 -5.87
C ALA A 254 -8.39 31.80 -4.73
N VAL A 255 -7.76 30.96 -3.94
CA VAL A 255 -8.31 30.32 -2.72
C VAL A 255 -7.29 30.46 -1.58
N GLU A 256 -7.78 30.37 -0.34
CA GLU A 256 -6.92 30.35 0.86
C GLU A 256 -6.94 28.94 1.46
N VAL A 257 -5.92 28.17 1.15
CA VAL A 257 -5.83 26.72 1.45
C VAL A 257 -4.39 26.29 1.67
N ASP A 258 -4.16 25.10 2.17
CA ASP A 258 -2.85 24.45 2.13
C ASP A 258 -2.58 23.90 0.71
N PRO A 259 -1.61 24.48 -0.04
CA PRO A 259 -1.38 24.08 -1.43
C PRO A 259 -0.99 22.62 -1.57
N ALA A 260 -0.19 22.10 -0.62
CA ALA A 260 0.27 20.71 -0.68
C ALA A 260 -0.89 19.72 -0.46
N GLN A 261 -1.80 20.03 0.47
CA GLN A 261 -2.98 19.20 0.74
C GLN A 261 -3.96 19.22 -0.43
N LEU A 262 -4.17 20.37 -1.06
CA LEU A 262 -5.05 20.46 -2.23
C LEU A 262 -4.46 19.83 -3.49
N THR A 263 -3.15 19.95 -3.68
CA THR A 263 -2.42 19.21 -4.73
C THR A 263 -2.59 17.71 -4.58
N GLU A 264 -2.48 17.19 -3.37
CA GLU A 264 -2.68 15.77 -3.05
C GLU A 264 -4.13 15.34 -3.30
N ALA A 265 -5.10 16.12 -2.82
CA ALA A 265 -6.53 15.83 -3.02
C ALA A 265 -6.91 15.79 -4.51
N LEU A 266 -6.42 16.74 -5.31
CA LEU A 266 -6.61 16.76 -6.76
C LEU A 266 -5.89 15.59 -7.44
N GLY A 267 -4.70 15.23 -6.95
CA GLY A 267 -3.93 14.07 -7.40
C GLY A 267 -4.70 12.76 -7.28
N HIS A 268 -5.40 12.54 -6.18
CA HIS A 268 -6.28 11.36 -6.02
C HIS A 268 -7.42 11.34 -7.07
N GLY A 269 -7.96 12.51 -7.43
CA GLY A 269 -8.91 12.63 -8.52
C GLY A 269 -8.30 12.22 -9.87
N LEU A 270 -7.09 12.70 -10.17
CA LEU A 270 -6.35 12.38 -11.39
C LEU A 270 -5.99 10.89 -11.48
N GLU A 271 -5.47 10.30 -10.40
CA GLU A 271 -5.16 8.87 -10.35
C GLU A 271 -6.41 7.99 -10.54
N ASN A 272 -7.54 8.39 -9.96
CA ASN A 272 -8.81 7.69 -10.17
C ASN A 272 -9.28 7.81 -11.61
N ALA A 273 -9.24 8.99 -12.19
CA ALA A 273 -9.59 9.21 -13.60
C ALA A 273 -8.75 8.31 -14.52
N ALA A 274 -7.42 8.27 -14.32
CA ALA A 274 -6.53 7.40 -15.10
C ALA A 274 -6.82 5.91 -14.92
N ARG A 275 -7.17 5.51 -13.69
CA ARG A 275 -7.40 4.11 -13.34
C ARG A 275 -8.70 3.54 -13.88
N TYR A 276 -9.76 4.35 -13.91
CA TYR A 276 -11.12 3.90 -14.23
C TYR A 276 -11.56 4.25 -15.64
N SER A 277 -10.73 4.97 -16.39
CA SER A 277 -10.98 5.29 -17.80
C SER A 277 -10.34 4.30 -18.75
N PRO A 278 -10.92 4.08 -19.93
CA PRO A 278 -10.28 3.30 -20.98
C PRO A 278 -8.92 3.89 -21.38
N ALA A 279 -7.96 3.04 -21.71
CA ALA A 279 -6.65 3.50 -22.20
C ALA A 279 -6.84 4.38 -23.47
N GLY A 280 -6.10 5.48 -23.54
CA GLY A 280 -6.19 6.44 -24.66
C GLY A 280 -7.38 7.41 -24.59
N SER A 281 -8.24 7.30 -23.56
CA SER A 281 -9.34 8.26 -23.35
C SER A 281 -8.85 9.63 -22.88
N THR A 282 -9.73 10.61 -22.86
CA THR A 282 -9.42 11.99 -22.42
C THR A 282 -9.71 12.17 -20.93
N ILE A 283 -8.77 12.75 -20.20
CA ILE A 283 -8.97 13.27 -18.86
C ILE A 283 -8.92 14.79 -18.94
N ARG A 284 -10.02 15.44 -18.55
CA ARG A 284 -10.14 16.90 -18.59
C ARG A 284 -10.02 17.48 -17.18
N VAL A 285 -9.18 18.48 -17.03
CA VAL A 285 -9.03 19.25 -15.80
C VAL A 285 -9.42 20.69 -16.05
N SER A 286 -10.26 21.24 -15.18
CA SER A 286 -10.70 22.62 -15.27
C SER A 286 -10.82 23.28 -13.90
N ALA A 287 -10.74 24.61 -13.87
CA ALA A 287 -11.03 25.41 -12.70
C ALA A 287 -11.84 26.63 -13.09
N ALA A 288 -12.96 26.85 -12.41
CA ALA A 288 -13.89 27.93 -12.71
C ALA A 288 -14.47 28.56 -11.44
N ALA A 289 -14.86 29.84 -11.53
CA ALA A 289 -15.61 30.52 -10.47
C ALA A 289 -17.10 30.27 -10.63
N GLU A 290 -17.75 29.86 -9.56
CA GLU A 290 -19.22 29.80 -9.49
C GLU A 290 -19.73 30.61 -8.27
N GLY A 291 -20.10 31.84 -8.49
CA GLY A 291 -20.48 32.74 -7.42
C GLY A 291 -19.34 33.03 -6.46
N ALA A 292 -19.50 32.69 -5.18
CA ALA A 292 -18.50 32.86 -4.15
C ALA A 292 -17.57 31.64 -4.03
N GLN A 293 -17.61 30.66 -4.96
CA GLN A 293 -16.86 29.43 -4.91
C GLN A 293 -15.90 29.34 -6.08
N ALA A 294 -14.78 28.70 -5.85
CA ALA A 294 -13.86 28.18 -6.85
C ALA A 294 -14.05 26.66 -6.94
N ILE A 295 -14.22 26.14 -8.14
CA ILE A 295 -14.45 24.71 -8.37
C ILE A 295 -13.35 24.17 -9.26
N LEU A 296 -12.58 23.21 -8.73
CA LEU A 296 -11.63 22.43 -9.51
C LEU A 296 -12.30 21.11 -9.91
N ARG A 297 -12.20 20.76 -11.19
CA ARG A 297 -12.85 19.58 -11.75
C ARG A 297 -11.87 18.66 -12.44
N VAL A 298 -12.06 17.36 -12.24
CA VAL A 298 -11.45 16.31 -13.05
C VAL A 298 -12.59 15.48 -13.63
N ALA A 299 -12.71 15.49 -14.95
CA ALA A 299 -13.69 14.69 -15.69
C ALA A 299 -12.97 13.59 -16.48
N ASP A 300 -13.50 12.39 -16.42
CA ASP A 300 -13.00 11.23 -17.13
C ASP A 300 -14.04 10.66 -18.11
N GLU A 301 -13.61 9.73 -18.94
CA GLU A 301 -14.45 9.00 -19.89
C GLU A 301 -14.69 7.54 -19.47
N GLY A 302 -14.64 7.26 -18.18
CA GLY A 302 -14.89 5.95 -17.60
C GLY A 302 -16.38 5.58 -17.55
N LYS A 303 -16.71 4.57 -16.75
CA LYS A 303 -18.10 4.11 -16.56
C LYS A 303 -18.93 5.04 -15.68
N GLY A 304 -18.30 6.04 -15.05
CA GLY A 304 -18.95 6.89 -14.05
C GLY A 304 -19.24 6.15 -12.74
N VAL A 305 -20.01 6.79 -11.86
CA VAL A 305 -20.37 6.23 -10.56
C VAL A 305 -21.89 6.23 -10.42
N PRO A 306 -22.52 5.06 -10.12
CA PRO A 306 -23.95 4.99 -9.89
C PRO A 306 -24.37 5.94 -8.77
N GLU A 307 -25.50 6.61 -8.92
CA GLU A 307 -25.96 7.67 -7.99
C GLU A 307 -26.04 7.17 -6.54
N ARG A 308 -26.53 5.96 -6.34
CA ARG A 308 -26.63 5.31 -5.02
C ARG A 308 -25.29 5.04 -4.35
N GLU A 309 -24.19 5.01 -5.10
CA GLU A 309 -22.85 4.70 -4.62
C GLU A 309 -21.98 5.95 -4.42
N ARG A 310 -22.44 7.14 -4.88
CA ARG A 310 -21.63 8.37 -4.87
C ARG A 310 -21.16 8.81 -3.50
N GLU A 311 -21.96 8.63 -2.46
CA GLU A 311 -21.54 8.91 -1.09
C GLU A 311 -20.71 7.78 -0.51
N ARG A 312 -21.06 6.55 -0.83
CA ARG A 312 -20.40 5.35 -0.31
C ARG A 312 -18.95 5.17 -0.78
N VAL A 313 -18.62 5.65 -1.99
CA VAL A 313 -17.23 5.60 -2.50
C VAL A 313 -16.25 6.48 -1.74
N PHE A 314 -16.72 7.38 -0.88
CA PHE A 314 -15.90 8.15 0.04
C PHE A 314 -15.66 7.45 1.38
N GLU A 315 -16.31 6.32 1.65
CA GLU A 315 -16.04 5.51 2.81
C GLU A 315 -14.70 4.78 2.62
N ARG A 316 -13.98 4.56 3.71
CA ARG A 316 -12.68 3.91 3.68
C ARG A 316 -12.78 2.45 3.27
N PHE A 317 -11.81 2.00 2.47
CA PHE A 317 -11.73 0.64 1.95
C PHE A 317 -12.91 0.21 1.07
N VAL A 318 -13.82 1.13 0.74
CA VAL A 318 -14.94 0.84 -0.15
C VAL A 318 -14.46 0.82 -1.60
N ARG A 319 -14.88 -0.20 -2.31
CA ARG A 319 -14.68 -0.38 -3.75
C ARG A 319 -15.95 -0.93 -4.35
N LEU A 320 -16.34 -0.41 -5.50
CA LEU A 320 -17.51 -0.91 -6.22
C LEU A 320 -17.22 -2.33 -6.74
N ASP A 321 -18.20 -3.24 -6.64
CA ASP A 321 -18.01 -4.66 -7.02
C ASP A 321 -17.58 -4.82 -8.47
N GLU A 322 -18.09 -3.99 -9.37
CA GLU A 322 -17.73 -3.97 -10.79
C GLU A 322 -16.26 -3.61 -11.06
N ASN A 323 -15.57 -3.03 -10.09
CA ASN A 323 -14.21 -2.55 -10.19
C ASN A 323 -13.22 -3.34 -9.33
N ARG A 324 -13.60 -4.50 -8.79
CA ARG A 324 -12.74 -5.31 -7.92
C ARG A 324 -11.47 -5.83 -8.59
N GLU A 325 -11.49 -6.01 -9.90
CA GLU A 325 -10.32 -6.45 -10.68
C GLU A 325 -9.27 -5.35 -10.85
N ILE A 326 -9.68 -4.07 -10.74
CA ILE A 326 -8.77 -2.93 -10.89
C ILE A 326 -8.02 -2.73 -9.57
N PRO A 327 -6.67 -2.79 -9.51
CA PRO A 327 -5.92 -2.64 -8.26
C PRO A 327 -6.19 -1.30 -7.56
N GLY A 328 -6.40 -1.30 -6.24
CA GLY A 328 -6.60 -0.07 -5.46
C GLY A 328 -6.81 -0.36 -3.96
N SER A 329 -6.48 0.61 -3.10
CA SER A 329 -6.64 0.54 -1.65
C SER A 329 -8.07 0.83 -1.16
N GLY A 330 -8.84 1.63 -1.93
CA GLY A 330 -10.11 2.20 -1.49
C GLY A 330 -9.96 3.34 -0.47
N LEU A 331 -8.76 3.94 -0.37
CA LEU A 331 -8.48 5.05 0.55
C LEU A 331 -8.41 6.42 -0.14
N GLY A 332 -8.02 6.49 -1.41
CA GLY A 332 -7.73 7.75 -2.09
C GLY A 332 -8.87 8.77 -2.04
N LEU A 333 -10.12 8.37 -2.33
CA LEU A 333 -11.28 9.29 -2.28
C LEU A 333 -11.60 9.75 -0.85
N SER A 334 -11.46 8.88 0.14
CA SER A 334 -11.66 9.25 1.56
C SER A 334 -10.60 10.21 2.06
N ILE A 335 -9.34 10.05 1.65
CA ILE A 335 -8.23 10.97 1.93
C ILE A 335 -8.50 12.31 1.26
N ALA A 336 -8.83 12.32 -0.04
CA ALA A 336 -9.13 13.53 -0.78
C ALA A 336 -10.27 14.33 -0.13
N ARG A 337 -11.36 13.67 0.28
CA ARG A 337 -12.49 14.30 0.99
C ARG A 337 -12.03 14.95 2.28
N SER A 338 -11.27 14.23 3.11
CA SER A 338 -10.79 14.75 4.38
C SER A 338 -9.84 15.95 4.20
N LEU A 339 -8.94 15.90 3.21
CA LEU A 339 -8.03 17.01 2.91
C LEU A 339 -8.79 18.26 2.45
N VAL A 340 -9.80 18.08 1.60
CA VAL A 340 -10.65 19.20 1.13
C VAL A 340 -11.48 19.79 2.28
N GLU A 341 -12.07 18.97 3.13
CA GLU A 341 -12.85 19.40 4.30
C GLU A 341 -11.99 20.15 5.33
N LEU A 342 -10.77 19.70 5.58
CA LEU A 342 -9.79 20.40 6.43
C LEU A 342 -9.46 21.80 5.92
N ASN A 343 -9.54 22.01 4.61
CA ASN A 343 -9.33 23.32 3.96
C ASN A 343 -10.63 24.11 3.77
N GLY A 344 -11.71 23.75 4.47
CA GLY A 344 -13.00 24.44 4.42
C GLY A 344 -13.79 24.25 3.13
N GLY A 345 -13.39 23.28 2.30
CA GLY A 345 -14.04 22.93 1.05
C GLY A 345 -15.01 21.74 1.16
N ARG A 346 -15.52 21.35 0.01
CA ARG A 346 -16.33 20.12 -0.15
C ARG A 346 -15.89 19.37 -1.38
N LEU A 347 -15.85 18.04 -1.27
CA LEU A 347 -15.61 17.14 -2.37
C LEU A 347 -16.92 16.51 -2.83
N ARG A 348 -17.16 16.53 -4.14
CA ARG A 348 -18.35 15.94 -4.77
C ARG A 348 -17.94 14.99 -5.89
N LEU A 349 -18.76 13.99 -6.13
CA LEU A 349 -18.63 13.08 -7.26
C LEU A 349 -19.95 13.05 -8.02
N ALA A 350 -19.89 13.32 -9.31
CA ALA A 350 -21.01 13.29 -10.23
C ALA A 350 -20.63 12.46 -11.46
N ASN A 351 -21.51 12.38 -12.42
CA ASN A 351 -21.16 11.86 -13.75
C ASN A 351 -21.02 13.02 -14.73
N ALA A 352 -20.00 12.94 -15.59
CA ALA A 352 -19.77 13.94 -16.63
C ALA A 352 -20.90 13.89 -17.69
N PRO A 353 -21.27 15.02 -18.30
CA PRO A 353 -22.34 15.07 -19.32
C PRO A 353 -22.11 14.14 -20.53
N GLY A 354 -20.86 13.81 -20.82
CA GLY A 354 -20.45 12.90 -21.91
C GLY A 354 -20.29 11.44 -21.52
N GLY A 355 -20.61 11.10 -20.26
CA GLY A 355 -20.24 9.82 -19.62
C GLY A 355 -18.98 9.96 -18.79
N GLY A 356 -18.69 8.95 -17.95
CA GLY A 356 -17.55 8.99 -17.04
C GLY A 356 -17.87 9.68 -15.71
N ALA A 357 -16.88 9.74 -14.82
CA ALA A 357 -17.02 10.40 -13.54
C ALA A 357 -16.57 11.88 -13.61
N LEU A 358 -17.17 12.69 -12.76
CA LEU A 358 -16.82 14.09 -12.54
C LEU A 358 -16.49 14.27 -11.06
N PHE A 359 -15.21 14.46 -10.77
CA PHE A 359 -14.68 14.75 -9.45
C PHE A 359 -14.57 16.27 -9.28
N GLU A 360 -15.22 16.84 -8.26
CA GLU A 360 -15.29 18.28 -8.04
C GLU A 360 -14.82 18.65 -6.64
N ILE A 361 -13.80 19.50 -6.55
CA ILE A 361 -13.37 20.17 -5.32
C ILE A 361 -13.97 21.56 -5.31
N VAL A 362 -14.82 21.84 -4.32
CA VAL A 362 -15.50 23.11 -4.15
C VAL A 362 -14.89 23.86 -2.96
N LEU A 363 -14.35 25.05 -3.19
CA LEU A 363 -13.64 25.85 -2.19
C LEU A 363 -14.24 27.27 -2.13
N PRO A 364 -14.19 27.94 -0.97
CA PRO A 364 -14.46 29.38 -0.91
C PRO A 364 -13.40 30.14 -1.71
N ARG A 365 -13.83 31.02 -2.65
CA ARG A 365 -12.88 31.86 -3.39
C ARG A 365 -12.51 33.09 -2.58
N VAL A 366 -11.27 33.53 -2.70
CA VAL A 366 -10.81 34.80 -2.18
C VAL A 366 -11.15 35.87 -3.22
N THR A 367 -12.06 36.76 -2.86
CA THR A 367 -12.31 38.02 -3.63
C THR A 367 -11.24 39.03 -3.25
N SER A 368 -10.67 39.70 -4.26
CA SER A 368 -9.70 40.81 -4.07
C SER A 368 -10.27 41.93 -3.24
#